data_af9f126ba23efc7777ee60a6cd19cab4
#
_entry.id   af9f126ba23efc7777ee60a6cd19cab4
#
_cell.length_a   1.000
_cell.length_b   1.000
_cell.length_c   1.000
_cell.angle_alpha   90.00
_cell.angle_beta   90.00
_cell.angle_gamma   90.00
#
_symmetry.space_group_name_H-M   'P 1'
#
loop_
_entity.id
_entity.type
_entity.pdbx_description
1 polymer ?
#
loop_
_entity_poly.entity_id
_entity_poly.type
_entity_poly.pdbx_seq_one_letter_code
_entity_poly.pdbx_strand_id
1 'polypeptide(L)'
;MSQRELCNSVDGKVSPTAIAKYEKGLMMPSSDVLIVLSNALNMKLDYFFRPYTIDIDPSKFEFRKKSNLGSKKVESIKHLVCSEIEKYLEIEAILGITSKFCLDYSNTTVEGENEAKLLALRLRNDLNIGSDAIVSAIDLLETVGVKIIEIDHDSSFSGTCNEAVGLPVIVVNKNMCSERKRLTIFHELGHLLMHCADGVDKEKMCNVFANEVLIPSDKFKNLIGESRHDISLVELQAIQREYGISVDALMVNRAFASEVISYSKAAALLDMSVNEVRDTLNLM
;
A
#
# COMPACT_ATOMS: atom_id res chain seq x y z
N MET A 1 12.12 -16.59 -9.26
CA MET A 1 13.06 -17.54 -9.92
C MET A 1 13.64 -16.89 -11.16
N SER A 2 14.94 -16.97 -11.42
CA SER A 2 15.57 -16.48 -12.66
C SER A 2 15.46 -17.53 -13.77
N GLN A 3 15.61 -17.12 -15.04
CA GLN A 3 15.62 -18.08 -16.18
C GLN A 3 16.66 -19.19 -16.01
N ARG A 4 17.82 -18.87 -15.40
CA ARG A 4 18.86 -19.87 -15.11
C ARG A 4 18.46 -20.84 -13.99
N GLU A 5 17.84 -20.33 -12.95
CA GLU A 5 17.31 -21.16 -11.86
C GLU A 5 16.21 -22.08 -12.38
N LEU A 6 15.31 -21.57 -13.23
CA LEU A 6 14.27 -22.37 -13.87
C LEU A 6 14.88 -23.45 -14.78
N CYS A 7 15.89 -23.11 -15.57
CA CYS A 7 16.62 -24.08 -16.38
C CYS A 7 17.24 -25.21 -15.53
N ASN A 8 17.83 -24.88 -14.40
CA ASN A 8 18.41 -25.85 -13.48
C ASN A 8 17.33 -26.73 -12.82
N SER A 9 16.17 -26.16 -12.46
CA SER A 9 15.06 -26.91 -11.85
C SER A 9 14.38 -27.90 -12.80
N VAL A 10 14.57 -27.75 -14.10
CA VAL A 10 14.06 -28.66 -15.14
C VAL A 10 15.16 -29.59 -15.72
N ASP A 11 16.25 -29.82 -14.98
CA ASP A 11 17.37 -30.68 -15.35
C ASP A 11 17.97 -30.35 -16.74
N GLY A 12 17.98 -29.06 -17.10
CA GLY A 12 18.51 -28.60 -18.37
C GLY A 12 17.70 -29.02 -19.63
N LYS A 13 16.49 -29.57 -19.45
CA LYS A 13 15.61 -29.95 -20.59
C LYS A 13 15.18 -28.76 -21.44
N VAL A 14 15.27 -27.56 -20.87
CA VAL A 14 14.94 -26.29 -21.55
C VAL A 14 16.10 -25.32 -21.36
N SER A 15 16.61 -24.75 -22.44
CA SER A 15 17.71 -23.78 -22.34
C SER A 15 17.21 -22.40 -21.87
N PRO A 16 18.04 -21.58 -21.20
CA PRO A 16 17.67 -20.22 -20.82
C PRO A 16 17.23 -19.36 -22.01
N THR A 17 17.84 -19.59 -23.18
CA THR A 17 17.48 -18.90 -24.42
C THR A 17 16.09 -19.29 -24.93
N ALA A 18 15.70 -20.56 -24.76
CA ALA A 18 14.35 -21.02 -25.12
C ALA A 18 13.31 -20.41 -24.15
N ILE A 19 13.60 -20.41 -22.84
CA ILE A 19 12.73 -19.75 -21.83
C ILE A 19 12.53 -18.27 -22.19
N ALA A 20 13.61 -17.54 -22.51
CA ALA A 20 13.51 -16.13 -22.90
C ALA A 20 12.67 -15.92 -24.18
N LYS A 21 12.66 -16.87 -25.11
CA LYS A 21 11.80 -16.81 -26.31
C LYS A 21 10.34 -17.11 -25.98
N TYR A 22 10.08 -18.03 -25.04
CA TYR A 22 8.72 -18.32 -24.56
C TYR A 22 8.12 -17.11 -23.84
N GLU A 23 8.89 -16.48 -22.93
CA GLU A 23 8.46 -15.28 -22.20
C GLU A 23 8.15 -14.09 -23.13
N LYS A 24 8.84 -14.01 -24.28
CA LYS A 24 8.61 -12.97 -25.30
C LYS A 24 7.54 -13.33 -26.34
N GLY A 25 6.91 -14.50 -26.21
CA GLY A 25 5.95 -14.98 -27.21
C GLY A 25 6.55 -15.28 -28.59
N LEU A 26 7.89 -15.35 -28.71
CA LEU A 26 8.59 -15.60 -29.98
C LEU A 26 8.58 -17.08 -30.36
N MET A 27 8.26 -17.97 -29.46
CA MET A 27 8.19 -19.40 -29.66
C MET A 27 7.21 -20.03 -28.70
N MET A 28 6.42 -20.98 -29.14
CA MET A 28 5.54 -21.77 -28.28
C MET A 28 6.31 -23.00 -27.74
N PRO A 29 6.25 -23.29 -26.43
CA PRO A 29 6.78 -24.53 -25.89
C PRO A 29 5.95 -25.74 -26.37
N SER A 30 6.59 -26.90 -26.54
CA SER A 30 5.88 -28.15 -26.78
C SER A 30 5.13 -28.60 -25.54
N SER A 31 4.14 -29.51 -25.66
CA SER A 31 3.37 -30.04 -24.55
C SER A 31 4.26 -30.65 -23.47
N ASP A 32 5.30 -31.38 -23.83
CA ASP A 32 6.25 -31.97 -22.89
C ASP A 32 7.02 -30.91 -22.12
N VAL A 33 7.41 -29.83 -22.80
CA VAL A 33 8.08 -28.69 -22.15
C VAL A 33 7.12 -27.95 -21.20
N LEU A 34 5.87 -27.76 -21.60
CA LEU A 34 4.86 -27.13 -20.74
C LEU A 34 4.61 -27.94 -19.47
N ILE A 35 4.55 -29.28 -19.55
CA ILE A 35 4.40 -30.15 -18.39
C ILE A 35 5.60 -29.99 -17.44
N VAL A 36 6.81 -29.97 -17.97
CA VAL A 36 8.02 -29.81 -17.18
C VAL A 36 8.08 -28.44 -16.51
N LEU A 37 7.75 -27.38 -17.24
CA LEU A 37 7.69 -26.01 -16.70
C LEU A 37 6.59 -25.86 -15.65
N SER A 38 5.40 -26.44 -15.88
CA SER A 38 4.28 -26.47 -14.96
C SER A 38 4.70 -27.04 -13.60
N ASN A 39 5.36 -28.21 -13.61
CA ASN A 39 5.85 -28.86 -12.40
C ASN A 39 6.94 -28.03 -11.71
N ALA A 40 7.90 -27.50 -12.44
CA ALA A 40 9.00 -26.69 -11.90
C ALA A 40 8.52 -25.37 -11.27
N LEU A 41 7.48 -24.78 -11.83
CA LEU A 41 6.85 -23.54 -11.34
C LEU A 41 5.75 -23.79 -10.33
N ASN A 42 5.43 -25.07 -10.03
CA ASN A 42 4.29 -25.46 -9.18
C ASN A 42 2.96 -24.82 -9.61
N MET A 43 2.74 -24.75 -10.93
CA MET A 43 1.55 -24.18 -11.55
C MET A 43 0.74 -25.27 -12.27
N LYS A 44 -0.58 -25.16 -12.29
CA LYS A 44 -1.41 -26.08 -13.09
C LYS A 44 -1.18 -25.84 -14.58
N LEU A 45 -1.26 -26.90 -15.38
CA LEU A 45 -1.06 -26.81 -16.84
C LEU A 45 -2.04 -25.83 -17.51
N ASP A 46 -3.29 -25.80 -17.03
CA ASP A 46 -4.35 -24.91 -17.53
C ASP A 46 -4.00 -23.43 -17.39
N TYR A 47 -3.11 -23.08 -16.44
CA TYR A 47 -2.63 -21.70 -16.28
C TYR A 47 -1.97 -21.15 -17.55
N PHE A 48 -1.26 -22.00 -18.30
CA PHE A 48 -0.55 -21.58 -19.52
C PHE A 48 -1.47 -21.46 -20.75
N PHE A 49 -2.70 -21.95 -20.66
CA PHE A 49 -3.70 -21.88 -21.72
C PHE A 49 -4.83 -20.88 -21.40
N ARG A 50 -4.74 -20.23 -20.24
CA ARG A 50 -5.73 -19.25 -19.84
C ARG A 50 -5.77 -18.10 -20.85
N PRO A 51 -6.94 -17.78 -21.46
CA PRO A 51 -7.04 -16.62 -22.30
C PRO A 51 -6.81 -15.35 -21.45
N TYR A 52 -5.99 -14.44 -21.93
CA TYR A 52 -5.90 -13.11 -21.36
C TYR A 52 -7.16 -12.36 -21.75
N THR A 53 -8.06 -12.16 -20.79
CA THR A 53 -9.29 -11.38 -20.98
C THR A 53 -9.03 -9.89 -20.76
N ILE A 54 -8.02 -9.55 -19.98
CA ILE A 54 -7.62 -8.19 -19.65
C ILE A 54 -6.09 -8.13 -19.72
N ASP A 55 -5.57 -7.30 -20.61
CA ASP A 55 -4.12 -7.10 -20.77
C ASP A 55 -3.71 -5.86 -19.97
N ILE A 56 -2.97 -6.09 -18.89
CA ILE A 56 -2.40 -5.03 -18.07
C ILE A 56 -0.91 -4.94 -18.38
N ASP A 57 -0.51 -3.83 -18.98
CA ASP A 57 0.88 -3.57 -19.32
C ASP A 57 1.70 -3.24 -18.05
N PRO A 58 2.61 -4.15 -17.61
CA PRO A 58 3.45 -3.91 -16.44
C PRO A 58 4.34 -2.68 -16.54
N SER A 59 4.64 -2.23 -17.78
CA SER A 59 5.49 -1.05 -18.01
C SER A 59 4.82 0.24 -17.56
N LYS A 60 3.49 0.28 -17.54
CA LYS A 60 2.70 1.42 -17.10
C LYS A 60 2.65 1.55 -15.57
N PHE A 61 3.04 0.50 -14.84
CA PHE A 61 3.18 0.56 -13.40
C PHE A 61 4.47 1.28 -13.01
N GLU A 62 4.37 2.53 -12.69
CA GLU A 62 5.48 3.29 -12.09
C GLU A 62 5.49 3.05 -10.58
N PHE A 63 6.32 2.11 -10.15
CA PHE A 63 6.66 2.04 -8.74
C PHE A 63 7.46 3.29 -8.38
N ARG A 64 6.87 4.19 -7.60
CA ARG A 64 7.61 5.32 -7.05
C ARG A 64 8.85 4.75 -6.37
N LYS A 65 10.02 5.31 -6.70
CA LYS A 65 11.31 4.90 -6.15
C LYS A 65 11.38 5.20 -4.64
N LYS A 66 10.54 4.51 -3.86
CA LYS A 66 10.83 4.31 -2.46
C LYS A 66 11.67 3.06 -2.39
N SER A 67 12.90 3.23 -2.05
CA SER A 67 13.73 2.17 -1.53
C SER A 67 14.83 1.61 -2.42
N ASN A 68 15.79 1.13 -1.76
CA ASN A 68 16.86 0.19 -2.06
C ASN A 68 16.43 -1.13 -2.75
N LEU A 69 15.22 -1.22 -3.34
CA LEU A 69 14.77 -2.39 -4.10
C LEU A 69 15.52 -2.45 -5.42
N GLY A 70 16.31 -3.49 -5.60
CA GLY A 70 16.97 -3.75 -6.87
C GLY A 70 15.96 -3.90 -8.01
N SER A 71 16.32 -3.45 -9.22
CA SER A 71 15.45 -3.44 -10.41
C SER A 71 14.73 -4.77 -10.70
N LYS A 72 15.38 -5.91 -10.41
CA LYS A 72 14.79 -7.24 -10.58
C LYS A 72 13.64 -7.52 -9.60
N LYS A 73 13.73 -7.05 -8.35
CA LYS A 73 12.65 -7.18 -7.37
C LYS A 73 11.45 -6.32 -7.77
N VAL A 74 11.69 -5.10 -8.21
CA VAL A 74 10.65 -4.20 -8.70
C VAL A 74 9.90 -4.84 -9.87
N GLU A 75 10.61 -5.41 -10.84
CA GLU A 75 10.00 -6.08 -12.00
C GLU A 75 9.17 -7.29 -11.58
N SER A 76 9.68 -8.10 -10.66
CA SER A 76 8.93 -9.25 -10.10
C SER A 76 7.63 -8.81 -9.42
N ILE A 77 7.68 -7.72 -8.63
CA ILE A 77 6.49 -7.17 -7.97
C ILE A 77 5.48 -6.69 -9.02
N LYS A 78 5.93 -5.98 -10.07
CA LYS A 78 5.05 -5.52 -11.16
C LYS A 78 4.25 -6.65 -11.79
N HIS A 79 4.94 -7.72 -12.19
CA HIS A 79 4.27 -8.89 -12.79
C HIS A 79 3.30 -9.56 -11.81
N LEU A 80 3.66 -9.68 -10.54
CA LEU A 80 2.78 -10.24 -9.52
C LEU A 80 1.52 -9.39 -9.37
N VAL A 81 1.68 -8.07 -9.26
CA VAL A 81 0.58 -7.11 -9.12
C VAL A 81 -0.33 -7.17 -10.34
N CYS A 82 0.21 -7.15 -11.56
CA CYS A 82 -0.59 -7.28 -12.78
C CYS A 82 -1.42 -8.57 -12.77
N SER A 83 -0.80 -9.70 -12.42
CA SER A 83 -1.51 -10.98 -12.34
C SER A 83 -2.65 -10.98 -11.30
N GLU A 84 -2.47 -10.34 -10.14
CA GLU A 84 -3.53 -10.26 -9.15
C GLU A 84 -4.67 -9.31 -9.59
N ILE A 85 -4.34 -8.17 -10.22
CA ILE A 85 -5.34 -7.26 -10.78
C ILE A 85 -6.14 -7.95 -11.89
N GLU A 86 -5.47 -8.68 -12.79
CA GLU A 86 -6.15 -9.44 -13.85
C GLU A 86 -7.17 -10.42 -13.28
N LYS A 87 -6.80 -11.19 -12.25
CA LYS A 87 -7.71 -12.12 -11.56
C LYS A 87 -8.89 -11.39 -10.94
N TYR A 88 -8.62 -10.25 -10.29
CA TYR A 88 -9.65 -9.44 -9.64
C TYR A 88 -10.67 -8.94 -10.66
N LEU A 89 -10.20 -8.34 -11.75
CA LEU A 89 -11.06 -7.81 -12.81
C LEU A 89 -11.80 -8.92 -13.57
N GLU A 90 -11.20 -10.09 -13.74
CA GLU A 90 -11.87 -11.26 -14.33
C GLU A 90 -13.05 -11.73 -13.46
N ILE A 91 -12.87 -11.77 -12.15
CA ILE A 91 -13.97 -12.11 -11.21
C ILE A 91 -15.10 -11.07 -11.30
N GLU A 92 -14.75 -9.78 -11.34
CA GLU A 92 -15.77 -8.72 -11.51
C GLU A 92 -16.53 -8.87 -12.83
N ALA A 93 -15.82 -9.16 -13.92
CA ALA A 93 -16.45 -9.38 -15.23
C ALA A 93 -17.40 -10.59 -15.21
N ILE A 94 -17.01 -11.69 -14.57
CA ILE A 94 -17.86 -12.89 -14.41
C ILE A 94 -19.11 -12.57 -13.59
N LEU A 95 -18.97 -11.75 -12.54
CA LEU A 95 -20.06 -11.35 -11.67
C LEU A 95 -20.94 -10.21 -12.25
N GLY A 96 -20.54 -9.63 -13.39
CA GLY A 96 -21.21 -8.47 -13.99
C GLY A 96 -21.07 -7.19 -13.15
N ILE A 97 -20.04 -7.11 -12.30
CA ILE A 97 -19.74 -5.95 -11.46
C ILE A 97 -18.91 -4.96 -12.28
N THR A 98 -19.35 -3.71 -12.31
CA THR A 98 -18.59 -2.61 -12.91
C THR A 98 -18.18 -1.64 -11.80
N SER A 99 -16.93 -1.69 -11.41
CA SER A 99 -16.37 -0.76 -10.45
C SER A 99 -16.12 0.60 -11.10
N LYS A 100 -16.47 1.66 -10.39
CA LYS A 100 -16.21 3.03 -10.80
C LYS A 100 -15.58 3.79 -9.64
N PHE A 101 -14.47 4.45 -9.91
CA PHE A 101 -13.90 5.35 -8.91
C PHE A 101 -14.76 6.60 -8.76
N CYS A 102 -15.19 6.88 -7.53
CA CYS A 102 -16.19 7.90 -7.23
C CYS A 102 -15.64 9.13 -6.49
N LEU A 103 -14.35 9.13 -6.13
CA LEU A 103 -13.74 10.24 -5.40
C LEU A 103 -13.06 11.21 -6.38
N ASP A 104 -13.44 12.49 -6.33
CA ASP A 104 -12.80 13.53 -7.13
C ASP A 104 -12.31 14.68 -6.24
N TYR A 105 -10.99 14.78 -6.13
CA TYR A 105 -10.30 15.83 -5.40
C TYR A 105 -9.31 16.61 -6.29
N SER A 106 -9.50 16.54 -7.62
CA SER A 106 -8.62 17.16 -8.62
C SER A 106 -8.43 18.68 -8.43
N ASN A 107 -9.42 19.35 -7.83
CA ASN A 107 -9.41 20.78 -7.58
C ASN A 107 -8.83 21.17 -6.20
N THR A 108 -8.26 20.21 -5.45
CA THR A 108 -7.73 20.48 -4.12
C THR A 108 -6.20 20.49 -4.16
N THR A 109 -5.61 21.67 -3.97
CA THR A 109 -4.15 21.82 -3.82
C THR A 109 -3.80 21.80 -2.33
N VAL A 110 -2.82 21.02 -1.96
CA VAL A 110 -2.30 20.91 -0.59
C VAL A 110 -1.04 21.76 -0.47
N GLU A 111 -1.12 22.83 0.30
CA GLU A 111 -0.02 23.78 0.54
C GLU A 111 0.70 23.49 1.88
N GLY A 112 0.07 22.72 2.77
CA GLY A 112 0.62 22.36 4.07
C GLY A 112 -0.23 21.33 4.83
N GLU A 113 0.09 21.15 6.11
CA GLU A 113 -0.55 20.15 6.95
C GLU A 113 -2.06 20.38 7.16
N ASN A 114 -2.47 21.65 7.21
CA ASN A 114 -3.88 21.98 7.42
C ASN A 114 -4.75 21.52 6.25
N GLU A 115 -4.30 21.75 5.02
CA GLU A 115 -5.01 21.32 3.81
C GLU A 115 -5.04 19.81 3.71
N ALA A 116 -3.95 19.12 4.08
CA ALA A 116 -3.91 17.66 4.13
C ALA A 116 -4.92 17.09 5.16
N LYS A 117 -5.05 17.72 6.34
CA LYS A 117 -6.06 17.34 7.34
C LYS A 117 -7.47 17.63 6.85
N LEU A 118 -7.72 18.79 6.26
CA LEU A 118 -9.04 19.12 5.70
C LEU A 118 -9.44 18.13 4.60
N LEU A 119 -8.51 17.71 3.76
CA LEU A 119 -8.75 16.68 2.75
C LEU A 119 -9.11 15.33 3.38
N ALA A 120 -8.44 14.95 4.45
CA ALA A 120 -8.75 13.73 5.22
C ALA A 120 -10.16 13.78 5.83
N LEU A 121 -10.54 14.92 6.42
CA LEU A 121 -11.88 15.12 6.99
C LEU A 121 -12.97 15.12 5.90
N ARG A 122 -12.67 15.71 4.73
CA ARG A 122 -13.57 15.63 3.58
C ARG A 122 -13.76 14.19 3.11
N LEU A 123 -12.67 13.40 3.00
CA LEU A 123 -12.76 11.98 2.67
C LEU A 123 -13.63 11.22 3.67
N ARG A 124 -13.44 11.46 4.97
CA ARG A 124 -14.25 10.82 6.01
C ARG A 124 -15.74 11.16 5.87
N ASN A 125 -16.05 12.39 5.51
CA ASN A 125 -17.43 12.83 5.27
C ASN A 125 -18.02 12.16 4.01
N ASP A 126 -17.27 12.14 2.91
CA ASP A 126 -17.71 11.53 1.64
C ASP A 126 -17.92 10.01 1.78
N LEU A 127 -17.16 9.37 2.67
CA LEU A 127 -17.33 7.96 3.04
C LEU A 127 -18.33 7.70 4.16
N ASN A 128 -18.98 8.75 4.69
CA ASN A 128 -19.97 8.69 5.78
C ASN A 128 -19.49 8.00 7.06
N ILE A 129 -18.20 8.13 7.40
CA ILE A 129 -17.62 7.55 8.62
C ILE A 129 -17.54 8.54 9.81
N GLY A 130 -17.78 9.82 9.58
CA GLY A 130 -17.71 10.84 10.63
C GLY A 130 -16.40 10.79 11.41
N SER A 131 -16.47 10.75 12.75
CA SER A 131 -15.30 10.61 13.64
C SER A 131 -15.08 9.20 14.19
N ASP A 132 -15.85 8.21 13.74
CA ASP A 132 -15.79 6.85 14.25
C ASP A 132 -14.58 6.08 13.70
N ALA A 133 -14.25 4.98 14.38
CA ALA A 133 -13.16 4.10 13.93
C ALA A 133 -13.53 3.40 12.62
N ILE A 134 -12.56 3.27 11.73
CA ILE A 134 -12.72 2.55 10.47
C ILE A 134 -12.60 1.05 10.75
N VAL A 135 -13.63 0.26 10.51
CA VAL A 135 -13.63 -1.18 10.76
C VAL A 135 -12.69 -1.89 9.79
N SER A 136 -12.90 -1.70 8.49
CA SER A 136 -12.06 -2.27 7.43
C SER A 136 -11.69 -1.18 6.44
N ALA A 137 -10.39 -0.90 6.32
CA ALA A 137 -9.89 0.05 5.33
C ALA A 137 -10.06 -0.48 3.90
N ILE A 138 -9.90 -1.80 3.71
CA ILE A 138 -10.02 -2.45 2.41
C ILE A 138 -11.46 -2.35 1.93
N ASP A 139 -12.41 -2.90 2.68
CA ASP A 139 -13.82 -2.92 2.28
C ASP A 139 -14.34 -1.49 2.03
N LEU A 140 -13.96 -0.55 2.91
CA LEU A 140 -14.37 0.86 2.79
C LEU A 140 -13.91 1.47 1.45
N LEU A 141 -12.65 1.28 1.06
CA LEU A 141 -12.10 1.86 -0.16
C LEU A 141 -12.57 1.14 -1.43
N GLU A 142 -12.85 -0.15 -1.34
CA GLU A 142 -13.44 -0.91 -2.45
C GLU A 142 -14.85 -0.42 -2.79
N THR A 143 -15.63 0.06 -1.80
CA THR A 143 -16.95 0.66 -2.07
C THR A 143 -16.91 1.89 -2.96
N VAL A 144 -15.80 2.60 -3.00
CA VAL A 144 -15.59 3.80 -3.84
C VAL A 144 -14.70 3.53 -5.06
N GLY A 145 -14.46 2.25 -5.36
CA GLY A 145 -13.79 1.82 -6.60
C GLY A 145 -12.27 1.80 -6.54
N VAL A 146 -11.65 1.92 -5.35
CA VAL A 146 -10.20 1.69 -5.18
C VAL A 146 -9.95 0.19 -5.09
N LYS A 147 -9.00 -0.34 -5.87
CA LYS A 147 -8.60 -1.74 -5.80
C LYS A 147 -7.46 -1.92 -4.83
N ILE A 148 -7.62 -2.83 -3.86
CA ILE A 148 -6.59 -3.14 -2.87
C ILE A 148 -6.01 -4.53 -3.14
N ILE A 149 -4.73 -4.59 -3.43
CA ILE A 149 -4.02 -5.85 -3.71
C ILE A 149 -3.01 -6.13 -2.62
N GLU A 150 -3.16 -7.26 -1.96
CA GLU A 150 -2.22 -7.73 -0.95
C GLU A 150 -1.23 -8.72 -1.59
N ILE A 151 0.06 -8.41 -1.53
CA ILE A 151 1.11 -9.30 -2.03
C ILE A 151 2.00 -9.81 -0.90
N ASP A 152 2.50 -11.02 -1.07
CA ASP A 152 3.50 -11.62 -0.17
C ASP A 152 4.89 -11.13 -0.56
N HIS A 153 5.51 -10.31 0.30
CA HIS A 153 6.86 -9.81 0.07
C HIS A 153 7.62 -9.65 1.39
N ASP A 154 8.92 -9.53 1.30
CA ASP A 154 9.77 -9.23 2.47
C ASP A 154 9.53 -7.80 2.99
N SER A 155 10.10 -7.46 4.15
CA SER A 155 9.93 -6.16 4.81
C SER A 155 10.50 -4.96 4.04
N SER A 156 11.22 -5.19 2.93
CA SER A 156 11.75 -4.13 2.07
C SER A 156 10.67 -3.43 1.23
N PHE A 157 9.48 -4.03 1.12
CA PHE A 157 8.33 -3.47 0.44
C PHE A 157 7.21 -3.22 1.46
N SER A 158 6.68 -2.01 1.50
CA SER A 158 5.51 -1.68 2.34
C SER A 158 4.24 -1.55 1.50
N GLY A 159 4.24 -0.67 0.52
CA GLY A 159 3.10 -0.45 -0.36
C GLY A 159 3.49 0.41 -1.56
N THR A 160 2.55 0.56 -2.47
CA THR A 160 2.62 1.48 -3.61
C THR A 160 1.22 1.69 -4.16
N CYS A 161 1.00 2.80 -4.85
CA CYS A 161 -0.23 3.04 -5.56
C CYS A 161 0.02 3.32 -7.05
N ASN A 162 -0.98 3.02 -7.86
CA ASN A 162 -0.96 3.27 -9.29
C ASN A 162 -2.39 3.31 -9.85
N GLU A 163 -2.50 3.54 -11.16
CA GLU A 163 -3.73 3.41 -11.90
C GLU A 163 -3.64 2.23 -12.86
N ALA A 164 -4.64 1.37 -12.87
CA ALA A 164 -4.78 0.28 -13.81
C ALA A 164 -6.16 0.29 -14.44
N VAL A 165 -6.21 0.32 -15.76
CA VAL A 165 -7.47 0.29 -16.54
C VAL A 165 -8.45 1.39 -16.10
N GLY A 166 -7.93 2.59 -15.77
CA GLY A 166 -8.74 3.72 -15.32
C GLY A 166 -9.22 3.63 -13.87
N LEU A 167 -8.73 2.67 -13.09
CA LEU A 167 -9.07 2.49 -11.68
C LEU A 167 -7.83 2.67 -10.79
N PRO A 168 -7.96 3.34 -9.64
CA PRO A 168 -6.88 3.45 -8.67
C PRO A 168 -6.64 2.08 -8.01
N VAL A 169 -5.37 1.70 -7.95
CA VAL A 169 -4.91 0.45 -7.33
C VAL A 169 -3.91 0.78 -6.24
N ILE A 170 -4.13 0.23 -5.06
CA ILE A 170 -3.19 0.28 -3.94
C ILE A 170 -2.68 -1.13 -3.69
N VAL A 171 -1.37 -1.30 -3.66
CA VAL A 171 -0.71 -2.57 -3.38
C VAL A 171 -0.06 -2.49 -2.02
N VAL A 172 -0.29 -3.47 -1.16
CA VAL A 172 0.31 -3.52 0.17
C VAL A 172 0.92 -4.88 0.47
N ASN A 173 1.94 -4.88 1.32
CA ASN A 173 2.53 -6.13 1.78
C ASN A 173 1.63 -6.78 2.82
N LYS A 174 1.17 -8.01 2.55
CA LYS A 174 0.27 -8.75 3.46
C LYS A 174 0.93 -9.14 4.79
N ASN A 175 2.27 -9.18 4.84
CA ASN A 175 3.03 -9.60 6.02
C ASN A 175 3.21 -8.49 7.06
N MET A 176 2.71 -7.29 6.80
CA MET A 176 2.70 -6.21 7.79
C MET A 176 1.66 -6.46 8.89
N CYS A 177 1.91 -5.92 10.10
CA CYS A 177 0.87 -5.86 11.13
C CYS A 177 -0.31 -4.99 10.65
N SER A 178 -1.48 -5.21 11.24
CA SER A 178 -2.73 -4.57 10.81
C SER A 178 -2.66 -3.06 10.87
N GLU A 179 -2.08 -2.49 11.92
CA GLU A 179 -1.96 -1.05 12.12
C GLU A 179 -1.10 -0.40 11.02
N ARG A 180 0.05 -1.01 10.73
CA ARG A 180 0.94 -0.52 9.67
C ARG A 180 0.31 -0.66 8.29
N LYS A 181 -0.40 -1.76 8.03
CA LYS A 181 -1.12 -1.97 6.78
C LYS A 181 -2.16 -0.89 6.55
N ARG A 182 -2.97 -0.57 7.57
CA ARG A 182 -3.99 0.49 7.51
C ARG A 182 -3.37 1.86 7.22
N LEU A 183 -2.30 2.20 7.94
CA LEU A 183 -1.57 3.45 7.69
C LEU A 183 -1.03 3.51 6.27
N THR A 184 -0.42 2.42 5.78
CA THR A 184 0.11 2.34 4.41
C THR A 184 -1.01 2.50 3.37
N ILE A 185 -2.16 1.86 3.54
CA ILE A 185 -3.30 2.00 2.62
C ILE A 185 -3.72 3.46 2.48
N PHE A 186 -3.92 4.18 3.59
CA PHE A 186 -4.34 5.59 3.53
C PHE A 186 -3.20 6.52 3.10
N HIS A 187 -1.95 6.19 3.38
CA HIS A 187 -0.79 6.91 2.85
C HIS A 187 -0.73 6.82 1.32
N GLU A 188 -0.89 5.62 0.76
CA GLU A 188 -0.92 5.42 -0.69
C GLU A 188 -2.16 6.06 -1.32
N LEU A 189 -3.30 6.05 -0.64
CA LEU A 189 -4.48 6.80 -1.06
C LEU A 189 -4.19 8.31 -1.11
N GLY A 190 -3.47 8.84 -0.14
CA GLY A 190 -2.99 10.22 -0.14
C GLY A 190 -2.20 10.55 -1.40
N HIS A 191 -1.33 9.65 -1.84
CA HIS A 191 -0.60 9.81 -3.09
C HIS A 191 -1.49 9.88 -4.33
N LEU A 192 -2.60 9.18 -4.35
CA LEU A 192 -3.58 9.19 -5.44
C LEU A 192 -4.43 10.47 -5.45
N LEU A 193 -4.81 10.96 -4.28
CA LEU A 193 -5.78 12.05 -4.15
C LEU A 193 -5.15 13.45 -4.08
N MET A 194 -3.91 13.57 -3.54
CA MET A 194 -3.31 14.87 -3.27
C MET A 194 -2.49 15.43 -4.43
N HIS A 195 -2.78 16.67 -4.78
CA HIS A 195 -1.92 17.54 -5.56
C HIS A 195 -1.23 18.53 -4.62
N CYS A 196 0.08 18.35 -4.38
CA CYS A 196 0.84 19.24 -3.52
C CYS A 196 1.39 20.42 -4.33
N ALA A 197 1.42 21.61 -3.72
CA ALA A 197 2.07 22.78 -4.28
C ALA A 197 3.60 22.58 -4.41
N ASP A 198 4.24 23.36 -5.24
CA ASP A 198 5.69 23.30 -5.42
C ASP A 198 6.42 23.58 -4.09
N GLY A 199 7.40 22.74 -3.78
CA GLY A 199 8.19 22.84 -2.56
C GLY A 199 7.55 22.18 -1.31
N VAL A 200 6.34 21.65 -1.40
CA VAL A 200 5.69 20.92 -0.31
C VAL A 200 6.16 19.47 -0.34
N ASP A 201 6.55 18.94 0.82
CA ASP A 201 6.92 17.54 0.99
C ASP A 201 5.67 16.64 0.93
N LYS A 202 5.45 16.04 -0.25
CA LYS A 202 4.29 15.20 -0.49
C LYS A 202 4.26 13.96 0.42
N GLU A 203 5.41 13.37 0.74
CA GLU A 203 5.50 12.21 1.62
C GLU A 203 5.00 12.56 3.02
N LYS A 204 5.44 13.71 3.54
CA LYS A 204 4.97 14.23 4.82
C LYS A 204 3.46 14.49 4.80
N MET A 205 2.95 15.10 3.73
CA MET A 205 1.51 15.37 3.61
C MET A 205 0.68 14.09 3.54
N CYS A 206 1.15 13.06 2.82
CA CYS A 206 0.49 11.75 2.79
C CYS A 206 0.42 11.10 4.19
N ASN A 207 1.47 11.25 4.98
CA ASN A 207 1.47 10.76 6.36
C ASN A 207 0.48 11.52 7.25
N VAL A 208 0.45 12.87 7.17
CA VAL A 208 -0.53 13.71 7.89
C VAL A 208 -1.95 13.32 7.50
N PHE A 209 -2.21 13.18 6.20
CA PHE A 209 -3.49 12.75 5.67
C PHE A 209 -3.90 11.37 6.22
N ALA A 210 -3.02 10.37 6.13
CA ALA A 210 -3.31 9.01 6.57
C ALA A 210 -3.64 8.93 8.06
N ASN A 211 -2.87 9.65 8.89
CA ASN A 211 -3.13 9.72 10.33
C ASN A 211 -4.48 10.39 10.64
N GLU A 212 -4.79 11.52 9.98
CA GLU A 212 -6.05 12.22 10.18
C GLU A 212 -7.25 11.40 9.67
N VAL A 213 -7.07 10.61 8.59
CA VAL A 213 -8.10 9.65 8.15
C VAL A 213 -8.31 8.56 9.18
N LEU A 214 -7.26 8.01 9.78
CA LEU A 214 -7.39 6.94 10.76
C LEU A 214 -8.01 7.42 12.08
N ILE A 215 -7.59 8.58 12.58
CA ILE A 215 -8.14 9.21 13.77
C ILE A 215 -8.11 10.74 13.63
N PRO A 216 -9.27 11.41 13.52
CA PRO A 216 -9.33 12.87 13.47
C PRO A 216 -8.68 13.51 14.70
N SER A 217 -7.90 14.56 14.48
CA SER A 217 -7.16 15.26 15.53
C SER A 217 -8.05 15.72 16.68
N ASP A 218 -9.25 16.21 16.40
CA ASP A 218 -10.20 16.64 17.42
C ASP A 218 -10.77 15.46 18.21
N LYS A 219 -11.02 14.32 17.53
CA LYS A 219 -11.43 13.09 18.23
C LYS A 219 -10.34 12.58 19.15
N PHE A 220 -9.09 12.59 18.68
CA PHE A 220 -7.94 12.20 19.47
C PHE A 220 -7.76 13.09 20.70
N LYS A 221 -7.86 14.42 20.55
CA LYS A 221 -7.83 15.37 21.68
C LYS A 221 -8.93 15.07 22.69
N ASN A 222 -10.14 14.80 22.22
CA ASN A 222 -11.27 14.46 23.11
C ASN A 222 -11.06 13.15 23.87
N LEU A 223 -10.46 12.14 23.26
CA LEU A 223 -10.17 10.85 23.90
C LEU A 223 -9.08 10.96 24.97
N ILE A 224 -8.06 11.78 24.70
CA ILE A 224 -6.92 11.95 25.59
C ILE A 224 -7.16 13.05 26.64
N GLY A 225 -7.96 14.06 26.31
CA GLY A 225 -8.18 15.28 27.09
C GLY A 225 -7.10 16.33 26.85
N GLU A 226 -7.51 17.59 26.67
CA GLU A 226 -6.61 18.70 26.28
C GLU A 226 -5.58 19.07 27.36
N SER A 227 -5.89 18.82 28.64
CA SER A 227 -5.11 19.31 29.80
C SER A 227 -4.42 18.19 30.59
N ARG A 228 -4.42 16.95 30.15
CA ARG A 228 -3.83 15.83 30.90
C ARG A 228 -2.32 15.77 30.69
N HIS A 229 -1.55 15.74 31.77
CA HIS A 229 -0.10 15.57 31.73
C HIS A 229 0.33 14.12 31.56
N ASP A 230 -0.49 13.14 32.05
CA ASP A 230 -0.18 11.73 32.03
C ASP A 230 -1.25 10.92 31.29
N ILE A 231 -0.82 10.01 30.44
CA ILE A 231 -1.65 8.99 29.81
C ILE A 231 -1.05 7.63 30.14
N SER A 232 -1.89 6.73 30.58
CA SER A 232 -1.47 5.35 30.83
C SER A 232 -1.32 4.58 29.52
N LEU A 233 -0.41 3.60 29.51
CA LEU A 233 -0.25 2.68 28.37
C LEU A 233 -1.57 1.94 28.06
N VAL A 234 -2.37 1.65 29.09
CA VAL A 234 -3.67 0.96 28.95
C VAL A 234 -4.65 1.81 28.14
N GLU A 235 -4.71 3.13 28.36
CA GLU A 235 -5.55 4.05 27.59
C GLU A 235 -5.09 4.12 26.12
N LEU A 236 -3.77 4.22 25.89
CA LEU A 236 -3.22 4.21 24.52
C LEU A 236 -3.51 2.89 23.81
N GLN A 237 -3.40 1.75 24.50
CA GLN A 237 -3.77 0.44 23.95
C GLN A 237 -5.28 0.31 23.66
N ALA A 238 -6.14 0.98 24.45
CA ALA A 238 -7.56 1.02 24.14
C ALA A 238 -7.84 1.77 22.83
N ILE A 239 -7.20 2.93 22.64
CA ILE A 239 -7.28 3.71 21.38
C ILE A 239 -6.70 2.91 20.21
N GLN A 240 -5.56 2.23 20.41
CA GLN A 240 -4.97 1.34 19.40
C GLN A 240 -5.97 0.28 18.95
N ARG A 241 -6.63 -0.40 19.87
CA ARG A 241 -7.61 -1.45 19.56
C ARG A 241 -8.83 -0.91 18.81
N GLU A 242 -9.29 0.27 19.20
CA GLU A 242 -10.48 0.90 18.61
C GLU A 242 -10.17 1.45 17.20
N TYR A 243 -9.09 2.21 17.05
CA TYR A 243 -8.78 2.94 15.82
C TYR A 243 -7.78 2.19 14.90
N GLY A 244 -7.12 1.15 15.40
CA GLY A 244 -6.12 0.39 14.64
C GLY A 244 -4.88 1.22 14.26
N ILE A 245 -4.42 2.06 15.19
CA ILE A 245 -3.21 2.88 15.07
C ILE A 245 -2.21 2.41 16.11
N SER A 246 -0.92 2.30 15.79
CA SER A 246 0.08 1.85 16.76
C SER A 246 0.21 2.83 17.94
N VAL A 247 0.53 2.28 19.14
CA VAL A 247 0.78 3.11 20.33
C VAL A 247 1.90 4.11 20.07
N ASP A 248 2.94 3.70 19.34
CA ASP A 248 4.07 4.57 19.00
C ASP A 248 3.61 5.77 18.16
N ALA A 249 2.75 5.54 17.16
CA ALA A 249 2.16 6.62 16.36
C ALA A 249 1.30 7.56 17.23
N LEU A 250 0.52 7.01 18.16
CA LEU A 250 -0.30 7.81 19.09
C LEU A 250 0.57 8.65 20.02
N MET A 251 1.64 8.09 20.58
CA MET A 251 2.57 8.79 21.47
C MET A 251 3.31 9.91 20.73
N VAL A 252 3.75 9.64 19.54
CA VAL A 252 4.46 10.61 18.70
C VAL A 252 3.55 11.76 18.30
N ASN A 253 2.35 11.47 17.79
CA ASN A 253 1.37 12.49 17.41
C ASN A 253 1.05 13.42 18.59
N ARG A 254 0.93 12.87 19.81
CA ARG A 254 0.69 13.69 21.00
C ARG A 254 1.89 14.53 21.39
N ALA A 255 3.06 13.94 21.40
CA ALA A 255 4.29 14.62 21.81
C ALA A 255 4.61 15.82 20.92
N PHE A 256 4.31 15.72 19.63
CA PHE A 256 4.45 16.81 18.67
C PHE A 256 3.33 17.85 18.79
N ALA A 257 2.08 17.42 18.97
CA ALA A 257 0.92 18.33 19.10
C ALA A 257 1.01 19.23 20.34
N SER A 258 1.77 18.78 21.37
CA SER A 258 1.93 19.51 22.64
C SER A 258 3.26 20.24 22.77
N GLU A 259 4.16 20.22 21.79
CA GLU A 259 5.52 20.80 21.85
C GLU A 259 6.35 20.35 23.07
N VAL A 260 5.92 19.25 23.76
CA VAL A 260 6.41 18.84 25.09
C VAL A 260 7.68 18.01 25.01
N ILE A 261 7.95 17.35 23.87
CA ILE A 261 9.18 16.55 23.76
C ILE A 261 10.00 16.90 22.52
N SER A 262 11.31 16.98 22.73
CA SER A 262 12.27 17.07 21.65
C SER A 262 12.45 15.71 20.95
N TYR A 263 12.96 15.71 19.73
CA TYR A 263 13.35 14.49 19.00
C TYR A 263 14.22 13.53 19.86
N SER A 264 15.14 14.08 20.65
CA SER A 264 16.00 13.31 21.54
C SER A 264 15.25 12.62 22.65
N LYS A 265 14.18 13.24 23.18
CA LYS A 265 13.34 12.65 24.22
C LYS A 265 12.44 11.56 23.64
N ALA A 266 11.87 11.78 22.45
CA ALA A 266 11.08 10.78 21.75
C ALA A 266 11.95 9.54 21.41
N ALA A 267 13.18 9.75 20.95
CA ALA A 267 14.14 8.69 20.68
C ALA A 267 14.42 7.83 21.93
N ALA A 268 14.65 8.47 23.06
CA ALA A 268 14.89 7.78 24.33
C ALA A 268 13.66 7.00 24.85
N LEU A 269 12.44 7.49 24.58
CA LEU A 269 11.20 6.83 25.02
C LEU A 269 10.80 5.65 24.14
N LEU A 270 11.19 5.69 22.85
CA LEU A 270 10.88 4.64 21.87
C LEU A 270 12.01 3.62 21.73
N ASP A 271 13.11 3.79 22.48
CA ASP A 271 14.34 2.98 22.35
C ASP A 271 14.87 2.96 20.90
N MET A 272 14.75 4.11 20.22
CA MET A 272 15.15 4.34 18.83
C MET A 272 16.23 5.40 18.75
N SER A 273 17.01 5.43 17.69
CA SER A 273 17.91 6.55 17.44
C SER A 273 17.13 7.83 17.04
N VAL A 274 17.73 9.00 17.27
CA VAL A 274 17.13 10.29 16.87
C VAL A 274 16.85 10.33 15.36
N ASN A 275 17.69 9.67 14.55
CA ASN A 275 17.50 9.59 13.12
C ASN A 275 16.33 8.67 12.77
N GLU A 276 16.21 7.53 13.41
CA GLU A 276 15.06 6.62 13.24
C GLU A 276 13.75 7.29 13.66
N VAL A 277 13.73 8.03 14.76
CA VAL A 277 12.56 8.83 15.16
C VAL A 277 12.28 9.93 14.15
N ARG A 278 13.31 10.61 13.67
CA ARG A 278 13.15 11.64 12.62
C ARG A 278 12.65 11.03 11.33
N ASP A 279 13.17 9.89 10.94
CA ASP A 279 12.73 9.16 9.74
C ASP A 279 11.32 8.60 9.92
N THR A 280 10.99 8.08 11.11
CA THR A 280 9.64 7.64 11.46
C THR A 280 8.66 8.81 11.48
N LEU A 281 9.09 9.99 11.95
CA LEU A 281 8.29 11.21 11.98
C LEU A 281 8.25 11.94 10.63
N ASN A 282 9.29 11.84 9.82
CA ASN A 282 9.28 12.26 8.43
C ASN A 282 8.53 11.26 7.53
N LEU A 283 8.28 10.04 8.03
CA LEU A 283 7.40 9.02 7.44
C LEU A 283 5.98 9.09 8.02
N MET A 284 5.73 9.91 9.01
CA MET A 284 4.46 10.28 9.61
C MET A 284 4.12 11.72 9.27
#